data_1e25ef7ff46811647220e1dcb55c958b
#
_entry.id   1e25ef7ff46811647220e1dcb55c958b
#
_cell.length_a   1.000
_cell.length_b   1.000
_cell.length_c   1.000
_cell.angle_alpha   90.00
_cell.angle_beta   90.00
_cell.angle_gamma   90.00
#
_symmetry.space_group_name_H-M   'P 1'
#
loop_
_entity.id
_entity.type
_entity.pdbx_description
1 polymer ?
#
loop_
_entity_poly.entity_id
_entity_poly.type
_entity_poly.pdbx_seq_one_letter_code
_entity_poly.pdbx_strand_id
1 'polypeptide(L)'
;MKGGYKAYRKKIVEIHNDLCNYKGNWFIITGFTGSGKTSLIRDLSSSIDLEDLAKHRGSTFGALSEAQPSQQNFENKLTHLYLKRYDGNIILEAESRNIGSVALPGKFYEKMRTSKYIFVEADIDTRVDNIANEYIKKPLSEGILT
;
A
#
# COMPACT_ATOMS: atom_id res chain seq x y z
N MET A 1 18.52 -8.80 -18.30
CA MET A 1 18.97 -7.40 -18.41
C MET A 1 20.48 -7.34 -18.38
N LYS A 2 21.10 -6.69 -19.35
CA LYS A 2 22.55 -6.45 -19.33
C LYS A 2 22.91 -5.58 -18.11
N GLY A 3 23.96 -5.93 -17.38
CA GLY A 3 24.43 -5.22 -16.19
C GLY A 3 23.92 -5.76 -14.85
N GLY A 4 23.14 -6.84 -14.86
CA GLY A 4 22.71 -7.54 -13.66
C GLY A 4 21.84 -6.72 -12.70
N TYR A 5 21.91 -7.04 -11.41
CA TYR A 5 21.07 -6.44 -10.37
C TYR A 5 21.31 -4.92 -10.18
N LYS A 6 22.55 -4.47 -10.34
CA LYS A 6 22.87 -3.04 -10.24
C LYS A 6 22.16 -2.20 -11.31
N ALA A 7 22.15 -2.68 -12.55
CA ALA A 7 21.42 -2.02 -13.64
C ALA A 7 19.91 -2.03 -13.41
N TYR A 8 19.38 -3.14 -12.91
CA TYR A 8 17.97 -3.26 -12.53
C TYR A 8 17.59 -2.22 -11.45
N ARG A 9 18.36 -2.12 -10.38
CA ARG A 9 18.14 -1.12 -9.31
C ARG A 9 18.20 0.31 -9.81
N LYS A 10 19.16 0.63 -10.69
CA LYS A 10 19.23 1.93 -11.33
C LYS A 10 17.93 2.26 -12.06
N LYS A 11 17.41 1.31 -12.83
CA LYS A 11 16.14 1.49 -13.56
C LYS A 11 14.94 1.69 -12.62
N ILE A 12 14.88 0.98 -11.51
CA ILE A 12 13.86 1.19 -10.47
C ILE A 12 13.87 2.64 -9.96
N VAL A 13 15.04 3.16 -9.62
CA VAL A 13 15.19 4.54 -9.13
C VAL A 13 14.78 5.56 -10.22
N GLU A 14 15.18 5.33 -11.46
CA GLU A 14 14.77 6.19 -12.60
C GLU A 14 13.25 6.26 -12.73
N ILE A 15 12.56 5.11 -12.64
CA ILE A 15 11.09 5.05 -12.71
C ILE A 15 10.45 5.85 -11.58
N HIS A 16 10.94 5.71 -10.34
CA HIS A 16 10.44 6.48 -9.22
C HIS A 16 10.62 7.99 -9.40
N ASN A 17 11.74 8.40 -9.98
CA ASN A 17 12.00 9.81 -10.24
C ASN A 17 11.14 10.39 -11.38
N ASP A 18 10.64 9.54 -12.26
CA ASP A 18 9.83 9.93 -13.43
C ASP A 18 8.31 9.85 -13.18
N LEU A 19 7.89 9.62 -11.95
CA LEU A 19 6.48 9.50 -11.60
C LEU A 19 5.63 10.74 -11.91
N CYS A 20 6.26 11.92 -11.98
CA CYS A 20 5.58 13.14 -12.39
C CYS A 20 5.07 13.10 -13.85
N ASN A 21 5.65 12.27 -14.69
CA ASN A 21 5.26 12.07 -16.08
C ASN A 21 4.17 11.00 -16.27
N TYR A 22 3.71 10.38 -15.17
CA TYR A 22 2.63 9.41 -15.22
C TYR A 22 1.33 10.04 -15.75
N LYS A 23 0.79 9.47 -16.81
CA LYS A 23 -0.40 9.99 -17.49
C LYS A 23 -1.73 9.49 -16.92
N GLY A 24 -1.72 8.47 -16.09
CA GLY A 24 -2.91 7.93 -15.44
C GLY A 24 -3.39 8.78 -14.25
N ASN A 25 -4.55 8.44 -13.72
CA ASN A 25 -5.10 9.06 -12.53
C ASN A 25 -4.76 8.26 -11.27
N TRP A 26 -4.39 8.96 -10.21
CA TRP A 26 -4.23 8.38 -8.90
C TRP A 26 -5.40 8.76 -7.99
N PHE A 27 -5.96 7.76 -7.33
CA PHE A 27 -7.04 7.92 -6.37
C PHE A 27 -6.60 7.36 -5.02
N ILE A 28 -6.65 8.21 -4.01
CA ILE A 28 -6.20 7.84 -2.66
C ILE A 28 -7.45 7.66 -1.80
N ILE A 29 -7.66 6.44 -1.35
CA ILE A 29 -8.79 6.09 -0.47
C ILE A 29 -8.39 6.41 0.96
N THR A 30 -9.19 7.21 1.62
CA THR A 30 -9.03 7.59 3.02
C THR A 30 -10.33 7.42 3.78
N GLY A 31 -10.27 7.49 5.08
CA GLY A 31 -11.43 7.33 5.97
C GLY A 31 -11.00 6.83 7.33
N PHE A 32 -11.93 6.81 8.28
CA PHE A 32 -11.66 6.34 9.63
C PHE A 32 -11.33 4.84 9.66
N THR A 33 -10.60 4.42 10.68
CA THR A 33 -10.34 2.99 10.93
C THR A 33 -11.65 2.21 11.00
N GLY A 34 -11.70 1.06 10.33
CA GLY A 34 -12.89 0.22 10.25
C GLY A 34 -13.93 0.65 9.22
N SER A 35 -13.67 1.67 8.39
CA SER A 35 -14.60 2.10 7.34
C SER A 35 -14.66 1.17 6.11
N GLY A 36 -13.86 0.10 6.08
CA GLY A 36 -13.86 -0.88 4.99
C GLY A 36 -12.86 -0.58 3.86
N LYS A 37 -11.93 0.36 4.05
CA LYS A 37 -10.92 0.73 3.05
C LYS A 37 -10.10 -0.46 2.56
N THR A 38 -9.60 -1.27 3.48
CA THR A 38 -8.74 -2.42 3.14
C THR A 38 -9.47 -3.45 2.30
N SER A 39 -10.72 -3.77 2.62
CA SER A 39 -11.55 -4.65 1.80
C SER A 39 -11.78 -4.07 0.41
N LEU A 40 -12.09 -2.78 0.34
CA LEU A 40 -12.29 -2.08 -0.93
C LEU A 40 -11.03 -2.13 -1.80
N ILE A 41 -9.85 -1.88 -1.22
CA ILE A 41 -8.56 -1.95 -1.92
C ILE A 41 -8.32 -3.36 -2.48
N ARG A 42 -8.60 -4.39 -1.71
CA ARG A 42 -8.39 -5.78 -2.14
C ARG A 42 -9.33 -6.20 -3.27
N ASP A 43 -10.54 -5.67 -3.30
CA ASP A 43 -11.55 -6.00 -4.31
C ASP A 43 -11.34 -5.27 -5.65
N LEU A 44 -10.54 -4.22 -5.67
CA LEU A 44 -10.28 -3.42 -6.86
C LEU A 44 -9.02 -3.89 -7.60
N SER A 45 -9.18 -4.34 -8.84
CA SER A 45 -8.09 -4.88 -9.67
C SER A 45 -6.98 -3.85 -10.00
N SER A 46 -7.32 -2.57 -9.99
CA SER A 46 -6.36 -1.47 -10.25
C SER A 46 -5.70 -0.92 -8.98
N SER A 47 -5.95 -1.53 -7.84
CA SER A 47 -5.35 -1.11 -6.58
C SER A 47 -3.94 -1.66 -6.37
N ILE A 48 -3.18 -0.97 -5.52
CA ILE A 48 -1.94 -1.46 -4.93
C ILE A 48 -2.13 -1.42 -3.42
N ASP A 49 -2.14 -2.59 -2.80
CA ASP A 49 -2.21 -2.74 -1.33
C ASP A 49 -0.81 -2.53 -0.74
N LEU A 50 -0.54 -1.31 -0.29
CA LEU A 50 0.76 -0.92 0.27
C LEU A 50 1.05 -1.63 1.59
N GLU A 51 0.04 -1.87 2.41
CA GLU A 51 0.18 -2.59 3.67
C GLU A 51 0.57 -4.06 3.44
N ASP A 52 -0.08 -4.72 2.47
CA ASP A 52 0.28 -6.09 2.10
C ASP A 52 1.69 -6.17 1.51
N LEU A 53 2.07 -5.22 0.65
CA LEU A 53 3.43 -5.13 0.13
C LEU A 53 4.49 -4.97 1.22
N ALA A 54 4.19 -4.14 2.22
CA ALA A 54 5.08 -3.89 3.35
C ALA A 54 5.03 -5.00 4.40
N LYS A 55 4.09 -5.93 4.32
CA LYS A 55 3.80 -6.94 5.36
C LYS A 55 3.59 -6.30 6.73
N HIS A 56 2.88 -5.17 6.74
CA HIS A 56 2.60 -4.38 7.95
C HIS A 56 1.32 -3.56 7.76
N ARG A 57 0.45 -3.55 8.76
CA ARG A 57 -0.85 -2.85 8.68
C ARG A 57 -0.79 -1.35 8.98
N GLY A 58 0.40 -0.76 9.07
CA GLY A 58 0.55 0.68 9.29
C GLY A 58 0.07 1.22 10.65
N SER A 59 -0.36 0.36 11.56
CA SER A 59 -0.85 0.72 12.90
C SER A 59 0.06 0.19 14.01
N THR A 60 -0.20 0.59 15.27
CA THR A 60 0.53 0.10 16.44
C THR A 60 0.44 -1.44 16.60
N PHE A 61 -0.66 -2.04 16.13
CA PHE A 61 -0.86 -3.50 16.10
C PHE A 61 -0.58 -4.11 14.72
N GLY A 62 0.19 -3.42 13.89
CA GLY A 62 0.30 -3.69 12.47
C GLY A 62 1.24 -4.81 12.07
N ALA A 63 2.05 -5.34 12.98
CA ALA A 63 2.95 -6.45 12.66
C ALA A 63 2.15 -7.69 12.24
N LEU A 64 2.48 -8.23 11.07
CA LEU A 64 1.94 -9.49 10.58
C LEU A 64 2.85 -10.65 10.98
N SER A 65 2.38 -11.90 10.78
CA SER A 65 3.18 -13.11 11.05
C SER A 65 4.43 -13.22 10.19
N GLU A 66 4.42 -12.60 9.03
CA GLU A 66 5.56 -12.56 8.12
C GLU A 66 6.48 -11.37 8.41
N ALA A 67 7.80 -11.61 8.26
CA ALA A 67 8.79 -10.53 8.34
C ALA A 67 8.58 -9.50 7.22
N GLN A 68 8.79 -8.22 7.52
CA GLN A 68 8.78 -7.18 6.51
C GLN A 68 9.90 -7.39 5.47
N PRO A 69 9.68 -7.03 4.20
CA PRO A 69 10.72 -7.08 3.19
C PRO A 69 11.84 -6.07 3.48
N SER A 70 12.99 -6.25 2.85
CA SER A 70 13.99 -5.18 2.79
C SER A 70 13.44 -3.97 2.01
N GLN A 71 14.01 -2.80 2.25
CA GLN A 71 13.62 -1.59 1.51
C GLN A 71 13.71 -1.79 -0.01
N GLN A 72 14.77 -2.43 -0.49
CA GLN A 72 14.96 -2.71 -1.92
C GLN A 72 13.91 -3.65 -2.48
N ASN A 73 13.58 -4.72 -1.77
CA ASN A 73 12.54 -5.66 -2.20
C ASN A 73 11.17 -5.02 -2.22
N PHE A 74 10.86 -4.19 -1.25
CA PHE A 74 9.62 -3.40 -1.22
C PHE A 74 9.52 -2.49 -2.44
N GLU A 75 10.55 -1.69 -2.71
CA GLU A 75 10.61 -0.80 -3.88
C GLU A 75 10.50 -1.56 -5.21
N ASN A 76 11.18 -2.70 -5.33
CA ASN A 76 11.13 -3.52 -6.54
C ASN A 76 9.70 -4.03 -6.82
N LYS A 77 9.03 -4.54 -5.80
CA LYS A 77 7.64 -5.03 -5.91
C LYS A 77 6.67 -3.88 -6.20
N LEU A 78 6.82 -2.76 -5.52
CA LEU A 78 6.01 -1.56 -5.74
C LEU A 78 6.12 -1.07 -7.19
N THR A 79 7.34 -0.98 -7.70
CA THR A 79 7.60 -0.58 -9.09
C THR A 79 6.99 -1.55 -10.09
N HIS A 80 7.10 -2.83 -9.83
CA HIS A 80 6.52 -3.86 -10.69
C HIS A 80 4.98 -3.73 -10.78
N LEU A 81 4.31 -3.53 -9.65
CA LEU A 81 2.87 -3.32 -9.62
C LEU A 81 2.47 -1.99 -10.27
N TYR A 82 3.24 -0.94 -10.04
CA TYR A 82 3.04 0.35 -10.69
C TYR A 82 3.11 0.24 -12.21
N LEU A 83 4.14 -0.41 -12.74
CA LEU A 83 4.32 -0.57 -14.19
C LEU A 83 3.19 -1.37 -14.85
N LYS A 84 2.62 -2.35 -14.16
CA LYS A 84 1.45 -3.09 -14.65
C LYS A 84 0.21 -2.20 -14.86
N ARG A 85 0.17 -1.04 -14.24
CA ARG A 85 -0.96 -0.10 -14.26
C ARG A 85 -0.62 1.21 -14.97
N TYR A 86 0.51 1.23 -15.70
CA TYR A 86 1.07 2.48 -16.26
C TYR A 86 0.08 3.30 -17.10
N ASP A 87 -0.78 2.64 -17.87
CA ASP A 87 -1.74 3.30 -18.76
C ASP A 87 -3.16 3.39 -18.16
N GLY A 88 -3.29 3.13 -16.88
CA GLY A 88 -4.58 3.08 -16.21
C GLY A 88 -4.67 3.95 -14.96
N ASN A 89 -5.68 3.69 -14.18
CA ASN A 89 -5.84 4.30 -12.87
C ASN A 89 -5.05 3.52 -11.82
N ILE A 90 -4.49 4.23 -10.85
CA ILE A 90 -3.90 3.65 -9.65
C ILE A 90 -4.76 4.02 -8.46
N ILE A 91 -5.12 3.03 -7.67
CA ILE A 91 -5.90 3.18 -6.46
C ILE A 91 -5.04 2.71 -5.28
N LEU A 92 -4.91 3.57 -4.28
CA LEU A 92 -4.09 3.35 -3.09
C LEU A 92 -4.88 3.68 -1.84
N GLU A 93 -4.56 3.04 -0.72
CA GLU A 93 -4.99 3.53 0.59
C GLU A 93 -4.06 4.65 1.04
N ALA A 94 -4.61 5.67 1.71
CA ALA A 94 -3.81 6.74 2.29
C ALA A 94 -2.91 6.17 3.40
N GLU A 95 -1.62 6.34 3.22
CA GLU A 95 -0.59 5.84 4.14
C GLU A 95 0.39 6.94 4.51
N SER A 96 1.07 6.77 5.63
CA SER A 96 2.24 7.57 5.96
C SER A 96 3.42 7.14 5.08
N ARG A 97 4.44 7.98 5.03
CA ARG A 97 5.64 7.66 4.25
C ARG A 97 6.29 6.35 4.72
N ASN A 98 6.31 6.12 6.03
CA ASN A 98 6.86 4.91 6.63
C ASN A 98 5.74 3.91 6.95
N ILE A 99 5.90 2.68 6.52
CA ILE A 99 5.01 1.55 6.81
C ILE A 99 5.83 0.49 7.55
N GLY A 100 5.84 0.55 8.88
CA GLY A 100 6.76 -0.23 9.68
C GLY A 100 8.22 0.15 9.39
N SER A 101 9.03 -0.82 8.97
CA SER A 101 10.46 -0.65 8.69
C SER A 101 10.79 -0.22 7.25
N VAL A 102 9.78 -0.15 6.37
CA VAL A 102 9.98 0.28 4.97
C VAL A 102 9.39 1.67 4.75
N ALA A 103 9.89 2.36 3.75
CA ALA A 103 9.43 3.69 3.38
C ALA A 103 9.02 3.77 1.91
N LEU A 104 7.96 4.51 1.63
CA LEU A 104 7.58 4.84 0.26
C LEU A 104 8.69 5.71 -0.39
N PRO A 105 9.08 5.44 -1.65
CA PRO A 105 9.99 6.32 -2.36
C PRO A 105 9.48 7.76 -2.35
N GLY A 106 10.38 8.73 -2.19
CA GLY A 106 10.02 10.14 -1.98
C GLY A 106 9.08 10.70 -3.05
N LYS A 107 9.37 10.46 -4.33
CA LYS A 107 8.54 10.91 -5.45
C LYS A 107 7.20 10.18 -5.53
N PHE A 108 7.14 8.91 -5.17
CA PHE A 108 5.90 8.16 -5.07
C PHE A 108 4.99 8.75 -3.97
N TYR A 109 5.55 9.01 -2.80
CA TYR A 109 4.81 9.60 -1.68
C TYR A 109 4.33 11.03 -2.00
N GLU A 110 5.17 11.84 -2.64
CA GLU A 110 4.80 13.18 -3.10
C GLU A 110 3.63 13.14 -4.09
N LYS A 111 3.68 12.25 -5.08
CA LYS A 111 2.60 12.03 -6.03
C LYS A 111 1.31 11.57 -5.33
N MET A 112 1.42 10.65 -4.38
CA MET A 112 0.27 10.20 -3.59
C MET A 112 -0.39 11.36 -2.85
N ARG A 113 0.38 12.20 -2.18
CA ARG A 113 -0.14 13.34 -1.42
C ARG A 113 -0.83 14.42 -2.27
N THR A 114 -0.42 14.57 -3.51
CA THR A 114 -0.97 15.59 -4.43
C THR A 114 -2.07 15.02 -5.35
N SER A 115 -2.45 13.79 -5.17
CA SER A 115 -3.47 13.10 -5.97
C SER A 115 -4.89 13.33 -5.44
N LYS A 116 -5.88 12.76 -6.12
CA LYS A 116 -7.30 12.87 -5.72
C LYS A 116 -7.59 11.96 -4.54
N TYR A 117 -8.25 12.49 -3.52
CA TYR A 117 -8.66 11.74 -2.33
C TYR A 117 -10.14 11.37 -2.42
N ILE A 118 -10.45 10.13 -2.04
CA ILE A 118 -11.82 9.62 -1.90
C ILE A 118 -12.01 9.21 -0.44
N PHE A 119 -12.94 9.88 0.24
CA PHE A 119 -13.25 9.59 1.63
C PHE A 119 -14.32 8.51 1.71
N VAL A 120 -14.03 7.41 2.41
CA VAL A 120 -14.96 6.30 2.65
C VAL A 120 -15.54 6.45 4.05
N GLU A 121 -16.86 6.53 4.13
CA GLU A 121 -17.60 6.61 5.39
C GLU A 121 -18.28 5.28 5.72
N ALA A 122 -18.36 4.98 7.00
CA ALA A 122 -19.17 3.92 7.56
C ALA A 122 -19.67 4.35 8.95
N ASP A 123 -20.84 3.84 9.34
CA ASP A 123 -21.37 4.07 10.68
C ASP A 123 -20.48 3.44 11.76
N ILE A 124 -20.69 3.86 13.03
CA ILE A 124 -19.85 3.42 14.15
C ILE A 124 -19.96 1.91 14.38
N ASP A 125 -21.14 1.33 14.30
CA ASP A 125 -21.35 -0.09 14.54
C ASP A 125 -20.64 -0.93 13.48
N THR A 126 -20.77 -0.58 12.21
CA THR A 126 -20.04 -1.21 11.09
C THR A 126 -18.52 -1.10 11.29
N ARG A 127 -18.02 0.05 11.73
CA ARG A 127 -16.59 0.26 12.00
C ARG A 127 -16.09 -0.62 13.14
N VAL A 128 -16.83 -0.71 14.22
CA VAL A 128 -16.49 -1.58 15.37
C VAL A 128 -16.44 -3.04 14.94
N ASP A 129 -17.43 -3.51 14.18
CA ASP A 129 -17.46 -4.88 13.66
C ASP A 129 -16.27 -5.17 12.73
N ASN A 130 -15.95 -4.25 11.84
CA ASN A 130 -14.81 -4.36 10.94
C ASN A 130 -13.47 -4.43 11.70
N ILE A 131 -13.30 -3.59 12.71
CA ILE A 131 -12.10 -3.59 13.58
C ILE A 131 -12.00 -4.92 14.34
N ALA A 132 -13.08 -5.38 14.94
CA ALA A 132 -13.09 -6.65 15.66
C ALA A 132 -12.76 -7.83 14.73
N ASN A 133 -13.30 -7.84 13.52
CA ASN A 133 -13.00 -8.89 12.54
C ASN A 133 -11.54 -8.85 12.06
N GLU A 134 -11.01 -7.67 11.78
CA GLU A 134 -9.68 -7.51 11.21
C GLU A 134 -8.57 -7.73 12.25
N TYR A 135 -8.71 -7.16 13.44
CA TYR A 135 -7.64 -7.13 14.45
C TYR A 135 -7.77 -8.19 15.55
N ILE A 136 -8.91 -8.80 15.72
CA ILE A 136 -9.17 -9.77 16.80
C ILE A 136 -9.54 -11.13 16.23
N LYS A 137 -10.66 -11.23 15.55
CA LYS A 137 -11.20 -12.53 15.11
C LYS A 137 -10.32 -13.23 14.09
N LYS A 138 -9.86 -12.50 13.07
CA LYS A 138 -9.02 -13.05 12.02
C LYS A 138 -7.64 -13.46 12.54
N PRO A 139 -6.90 -12.61 13.29
CA PRO A 139 -5.63 -13.00 13.87
C PRO A 139 -5.72 -14.19 14.85
N LEU A 140 -6.81 -14.31 15.60
CA LEU A 140 -7.03 -15.48 16.47
C LEU A 140 -7.22 -16.76 15.66
N SER A 141 -8.00 -16.71 14.59
CA SER A 141 -8.23 -17.86 13.70
C SER A 141 -6.97 -18.30 12.95
N GLU A 142 -6.06 -17.37 12.69
CA GLU A 142 -4.76 -17.62 12.04
C GLU A 142 -3.65 -17.98 13.04
N GLY A 143 -3.94 -18.02 14.34
CA GLY A 143 -2.96 -18.33 15.39
C GLY A 143 -1.92 -17.24 15.65
N ILE A 144 -2.17 -16.02 15.18
CA ILE A 144 -1.27 -14.86 15.34
C ILE A 144 -1.40 -14.23 16.74
N LEU A 145 -2.60 -14.29 17.31
CA LEU A 145 -2.92 -13.86 18.66
C LEU A 145 -3.39 -15.07 19.50
N THR A 146 -2.88 -15.18 20.69
CA THR A 146 -3.28 -16.20 21.66
C THR A 146 -4.00 -15.60 22.86
#